data_837aac3ad6e33194b12cb3088daedb51
#
_entry.id   837aac3ad6e33194b12cb3088daedb51
#
_cell.length_a   1.000
_cell.length_b   1.000
_cell.length_c   1.000
_cell.angle_alpha   90.00
_cell.angle_beta   90.00
_cell.angle_gamma   90.00
#
_symmetry.space_group_name_H-M   'P 1'
#
loop_
_entity.id
_entity.type
_entity.pdbx_description
1 polymer ?
#
loop_
_entity_poly.entity_id
_entity_poly.type
_entity_poly.pdbx_seq_one_letter_code
_entity_poly.pdbx_strand_id
1 'polypeptide(L)'
;MRTRHYHNGFKTALLLGGMWALLLLIGSGLAYGTGRAVWIFIFAGIGLLQTAWSYWNSATMALRSMNAYPVTEAQQPAMYRIVRELSQTAGQPMPTLWVAPTMTPNAFATGRNPANAAVCCTEGILQLLNERELRGVLGHELMHVYNRDILTSSVAAAMAGVVTSIAQFLMFFGGGNRRDREGGGLAVVGSLVLALVAPFAATLIQFSLSRTREFDADEDGALLTQDPLALASALKKLESGNSQYPLAATPQTQNVSAMMIANPFRGGGIRNLFSTHPPMDQRIARLEQIAGY
;
A
#
# COMPACT_ATOMS: atom_id res chain seq x y z
N MET A 1 5.27 -25.94 1.60
CA MET A 1 5.19 -24.59 1.00
C MET A 1 6.60 -24.02 0.91
N ARG A 2 7.09 -23.58 -0.27
CA ARG A 2 8.42 -22.93 -0.38
C ARG A 2 8.27 -21.49 0.12
N THR A 3 8.83 -21.15 1.26
CA THR A 3 9.01 -19.75 1.68
C THR A 3 10.09 -19.12 0.80
N ARG A 4 9.69 -18.19 -0.06
CA ARG A 4 10.64 -17.42 -0.88
C ARG A 4 11.29 -16.36 0.01
N HIS A 5 12.60 -16.40 0.15
CA HIS A 5 13.34 -15.39 0.91
C HIS A 5 13.61 -14.17 0.03
N TYR A 6 12.76 -13.17 0.13
CA TYR A 6 13.00 -11.84 -0.46
C TYR A 6 13.85 -11.00 0.49
N HIS A 7 14.71 -10.15 -0.07
CA HIS A 7 15.46 -9.15 0.72
C HIS A 7 14.56 -8.01 1.21
N ASN A 8 13.36 -8.33 1.73
CA ASN A 8 12.38 -7.33 2.19
C ASN A 8 12.90 -6.46 3.33
N GLY A 9 13.70 -7.04 4.23
CA GLY A 9 14.37 -6.30 5.29
C GLY A 9 15.32 -5.23 4.75
N PHE A 10 16.09 -5.55 3.71
CA PHE A 10 16.99 -4.59 3.06
C PHE A 10 16.21 -3.46 2.36
N LYS A 11 15.12 -3.78 1.65
CA LYS A 11 14.26 -2.77 1.01
C LYS A 11 13.62 -1.85 2.05
N THR A 12 13.08 -2.42 3.14
CA THR A 12 12.52 -1.63 4.25
C THR A 12 13.58 -0.73 4.90
N ALA A 13 14.80 -1.26 5.13
CA ALA A 13 15.91 -0.47 5.67
C ALA A 13 16.31 0.66 4.72
N LEU A 14 16.34 0.43 3.40
CA LEU A 14 16.64 1.44 2.40
C LEU A 14 15.56 2.54 2.35
N LEU A 15 14.29 2.17 2.44
CA LEU A 15 13.17 3.11 2.51
C LEU A 15 13.28 4.01 3.75
N LEU A 16 13.47 3.41 4.92
CA LEU A 16 13.65 4.15 6.17
C LEU A 16 14.90 5.03 6.13
N GLY A 17 16.02 4.51 5.64
CA GLY A 17 17.28 5.26 5.48
C GLY A 17 17.14 6.47 4.55
N GLY A 18 16.44 6.30 3.43
CA GLY A 18 16.14 7.41 2.51
C GLY A 18 15.29 8.50 3.15
N MET A 19 14.28 8.14 3.95
CA MET A 19 13.51 9.10 4.73
C MET A 19 14.38 9.84 5.77
N TRP A 20 15.23 9.11 6.48
CA TRP A 20 16.16 9.71 7.42
C TRP A 20 17.10 10.69 6.73
N ALA A 21 17.67 10.33 5.58
CA ALA A 21 18.51 11.21 4.79
C ALA A 21 17.79 12.51 4.40
N LEU A 22 16.52 12.39 3.93
CA LEU A 22 15.71 13.55 3.57
C LEU A 22 15.46 14.46 4.78
N LEU A 23 15.06 13.91 5.93
CA LEU A 23 14.79 14.68 7.13
C LEU A 23 16.04 15.39 7.64
N LEU A 24 17.19 14.71 7.65
CA LEU A 24 18.46 15.30 8.05
C LEU A 24 18.93 16.39 7.06
N LEU A 25 18.70 16.22 5.76
CA LEU A 25 18.97 17.27 4.76
C LEU A 25 18.13 18.52 5.01
N ILE A 26 16.85 18.37 5.28
CA ILE A 26 15.96 19.50 5.63
C ILE A 26 16.42 20.17 6.92
N GLY A 27 16.70 19.38 7.97
CA GLY A 27 17.19 19.89 9.25
C GLY A 27 18.53 20.64 9.11
N SER A 28 19.46 20.11 8.30
CA SER A 28 20.76 20.73 8.02
C SER A 28 20.62 22.03 7.22
N GLY A 29 19.73 22.06 6.22
CA GLY A 29 19.43 23.27 5.45
C GLY A 29 18.86 24.38 6.33
N LEU A 30 17.92 24.07 7.25
CA LEU A 30 17.40 25.02 8.21
C LEU A 30 18.46 25.46 9.23
N ALA A 31 19.33 24.55 9.68
CA ALA A 31 20.44 24.89 10.58
C ALA A 31 21.38 25.86 9.91
N TYR A 32 21.74 25.65 8.65
CA TYR A 32 22.59 26.55 7.87
C TYR A 32 21.94 27.93 7.68
N GLY A 33 20.65 27.94 7.24
CA GLY A 33 19.94 29.22 6.97
C GLY A 33 19.64 30.05 8.21
N THR A 34 19.48 29.41 9.40
CA THR A 34 19.18 30.10 10.67
C THR A 34 20.37 30.25 11.61
N GLY A 35 21.50 29.62 11.28
CA GLY A 35 22.67 29.54 12.17
C GLY A 35 22.46 28.71 13.45
N ARG A 36 21.39 27.87 13.51
CA ARG A 36 20.98 27.11 14.70
C ARG A 36 21.02 25.60 14.45
N ALA A 37 22.04 24.93 14.99
CA ALA A 37 22.19 23.46 14.88
C ALA A 37 21.02 22.65 15.48
N VAL A 38 20.18 23.25 16.34
CA VAL A 38 19.04 22.60 16.98
C VAL A 38 18.08 21.97 15.96
N TRP A 39 17.98 22.50 14.75
CA TRP A 39 17.12 21.97 13.69
C TRP A 39 17.49 20.54 13.28
N ILE A 40 18.79 20.22 13.27
CA ILE A 40 19.25 18.85 12.96
C ILE A 40 18.70 17.85 13.99
N PHE A 41 18.78 18.20 15.28
CA PHE A 41 18.28 17.34 16.37
C PHE A 41 16.75 17.22 16.36
N ILE A 42 16.03 18.31 16.03
CA ILE A 42 14.57 18.29 15.89
C ILE A 42 14.18 17.32 14.76
N PHE A 43 14.79 17.43 13.58
CA PHE A 43 14.46 16.56 12.46
C PHE A 43 14.92 15.11 12.68
N ALA A 44 16.02 14.89 13.38
CA ALA A 44 16.42 13.55 13.83
C ALA A 44 15.39 12.94 14.79
N GLY A 45 14.91 13.71 15.77
CA GLY A 45 13.84 13.27 16.68
C GLY A 45 12.53 12.96 15.97
N ILE A 46 12.12 13.82 15.00
CA ILE A 46 10.95 13.57 14.13
C ILE A 46 11.16 12.27 13.37
N GLY A 47 12.34 12.05 12.78
CA GLY A 47 12.65 10.82 12.03
C GLY A 47 12.53 9.55 12.89
N LEU A 48 13.01 9.61 14.14
CA LEU A 48 12.89 8.49 15.08
C LEU A 48 11.44 8.18 15.42
N LEU A 49 10.69 9.19 15.83
CA LEU A 49 9.27 9.06 16.17
C LEU A 49 8.46 8.57 14.97
N GLN A 50 8.71 9.14 13.79
CA GLN A 50 8.08 8.77 12.54
C GLN A 50 8.34 7.29 12.17
N THR A 51 9.60 6.83 12.28
CA THR A 51 9.98 5.45 11.99
C THR A 51 9.26 4.48 12.92
N ALA A 52 9.32 4.74 14.22
CA ALA A 52 8.63 3.93 15.20
C ALA A 52 7.12 3.90 14.93
N TRP A 53 6.51 5.07 14.76
CA TRP A 53 5.07 5.18 14.57
C TRP A 53 4.59 4.51 13.27
N SER A 54 5.32 4.68 12.16
CA SER A 54 5.00 4.02 10.87
C SER A 54 5.09 2.51 10.97
N TYR A 55 6.09 1.98 11.68
CA TYR A 55 6.22 0.54 11.86
C TYR A 55 5.03 -0.06 12.62
N TRP A 56 4.62 0.57 13.74
CA TRP A 56 3.52 0.04 14.56
C TRP A 56 2.14 0.33 14.00
N ASN A 57 1.94 1.43 13.29
CA ASN A 57 0.62 1.91 12.84
C ASN A 57 0.38 1.75 11.34
N SER A 58 1.31 1.16 10.58
CA SER A 58 1.20 1.03 9.12
C SER A 58 -0.10 0.36 8.66
N ALA A 59 -0.50 -0.74 9.32
CA ALA A 59 -1.76 -1.42 9.02
C ALA A 59 -2.99 -0.53 9.27
N THR A 60 -3.02 0.10 10.45
CA THR A 60 -4.14 0.98 10.83
C THR A 60 -4.28 2.17 9.87
N MET A 61 -3.16 2.72 9.40
CA MET A 61 -3.18 3.81 8.41
C MET A 61 -3.76 3.36 7.08
N ALA A 62 -3.32 2.22 6.56
CA ALA A 62 -3.83 1.67 5.31
C ALA A 62 -5.35 1.41 5.39
N LEU A 63 -5.80 0.77 6.46
CA LEU A 63 -7.22 0.50 6.69
C LEU A 63 -8.05 1.79 6.82
N ARG A 64 -7.56 2.79 7.58
CA ARG A 64 -8.22 4.09 7.71
C ARG A 64 -8.28 4.87 6.40
N SER A 65 -7.27 4.77 5.55
CA SER A 65 -7.26 5.43 4.23
C SER A 65 -8.38 4.94 3.32
N MET A 66 -8.88 3.72 3.57
CA MET A 66 -10.01 3.13 2.86
C MET A 66 -11.31 3.16 3.67
N ASN A 67 -11.35 3.84 4.84
CA ASN A 67 -12.46 3.81 5.79
C ASN A 67 -12.91 2.38 6.14
N ALA A 68 -11.97 1.43 6.13
CA ALA A 68 -12.26 0.02 6.38
C ALA A 68 -12.68 -0.20 7.83
N TYR A 69 -13.63 -1.11 8.02
CA TYR A 69 -14.14 -1.53 9.31
C TYR A 69 -13.90 -3.03 9.53
N PRO A 70 -13.65 -3.46 10.77
CA PRO A 70 -13.47 -4.87 11.06
C PRO A 70 -14.80 -5.61 10.91
N VAL A 71 -14.73 -6.82 10.40
CA VAL A 71 -15.92 -7.69 10.23
C VAL A 71 -15.82 -8.93 11.11
N THR A 72 -16.98 -9.47 11.47
CA THR A 72 -17.12 -10.73 12.21
C THR A 72 -17.47 -11.86 11.25
N GLU A 73 -17.34 -13.10 11.73
CA GLU A 73 -17.72 -14.29 10.95
C GLU A 73 -19.21 -14.30 10.59
N ALA A 74 -20.07 -13.79 11.47
CA ALA A 74 -21.50 -13.66 11.19
C ALA A 74 -21.82 -12.65 10.06
N GLN A 75 -20.99 -11.61 9.91
CA GLN A 75 -21.15 -10.58 8.88
C GLN A 75 -20.58 -11.03 7.53
N GLN A 76 -19.45 -11.78 7.54
CA GLN A 76 -18.77 -12.22 6.32
C GLN A 76 -18.38 -13.71 6.41
N PRO A 77 -19.35 -14.64 6.44
CA PRO A 77 -19.08 -16.05 6.70
C PRO A 77 -18.23 -16.71 5.62
N ALA A 78 -18.43 -16.37 4.35
CA ALA A 78 -17.64 -16.90 3.23
C ALA A 78 -16.16 -16.47 3.33
N MET A 79 -15.90 -15.19 3.58
CA MET A 79 -14.55 -14.65 3.73
C MET A 79 -13.82 -15.30 4.91
N TYR A 80 -14.48 -15.45 6.06
CA TYR A 80 -13.93 -16.10 7.25
C TYR A 80 -13.60 -17.57 7.00
N ARG A 81 -14.52 -18.33 6.39
CA ARG A 81 -14.31 -19.75 6.05
C ARG A 81 -13.10 -19.91 5.14
N ILE A 82 -13.05 -19.16 4.04
CA ILE A 82 -11.97 -19.24 3.05
C ILE A 82 -10.63 -18.92 3.69
N VAL A 83 -10.49 -17.79 4.41
CA VAL A 83 -9.21 -17.37 5.00
C VAL A 83 -8.77 -18.34 6.10
N ARG A 84 -9.70 -18.86 6.91
CA ARG A 84 -9.40 -19.88 7.93
C ARG A 84 -8.84 -21.14 7.32
N GLU A 85 -9.49 -21.69 6.30
CA GLU A 85 -9.05 -22.90 5.59
C GLU A 85 -7.65 -22.71 4.96
N LEU A 86 -7.45 -21.59 4.25
CA LEU A 86 -6.19 -21.30 3.59
C LEU A 86 -5.06 -21.10 4.61
N SER A 87 -5.34 -20.42 5.73
CA SER A 87 -4.36 -20.23 6.82
C SER A 87 -3.98 -21.55 7.47
N GLN A 88 -4.95 -22.44 7.71
CA GLN A 88 -4.71 -23.79 8.24
C GLN A 88 -3.89 -24.63 7.26
N THR A 89 -4.23 -24.61 5.96
CA THR A 89 -3.48 -25.31 4.91
C THR A 89 -2.04 -24.83 4.83
N ALA A 90 -1.82 -23.51 4.99
CA ALA A 90 -0.50 -22.93 4.98
C ALA A 90 0.28 -23.13 6.31
N GLY A 91 -0.37 -23.57 7.39
CA GLY A 91 0.23 -23.64 8.72
C GLY A 91 0.63 -22.27 9.27
N GLN A 92 -0.14 -21.22 8.95
CA GLN A 92 0.16 -19.83 9.26
C GLN A 92 -0.97 -19.19 10.08
N PRO A 93 -0.69 -18.13 10.87
CA PRO A 93 -1.72 -17.44 11.62
C PRO A 93 -2.74 -16.79 10.69
N MET A 94 -4.02 -16.86 11.10
CA MET A 94 -5.11 -16.21 10.39
C MET A 94 -5.04 -14.69 10.62
N PRO A 95 -5.01 -13.85 9.56
CA PRO A 95 -5.07 -12.39 9.68
C PRO A 95 -6.44 -11.92 10.15
N THR A 96 -6.53 -10.70 10.66
CA THR A 96 -7.80 -10.02 10.90
C THR A 96 -8.47 -9.62 9.60
N LEU A 97 -9.81 -9.69 9.54
CA LEU A 97 -10.57 -9.43 8.33
C LEU A 97 -11.32 -8.10 8.41
N TRP A 98 -11.25 -7.34 7.31
CA TRP A 98 -11.78 -5.99 7.21
C TRP A 98 -12.54 -5.80 5.89
N VAL A 99 -13.49 -4.87 5.88
CA VAL A 99 -14.21 -4.48 4.67
C VAL A 99 -14.13 -2.97 4.50
N ALA A 100 -13.83 -2.53 3.27
CA ALA A 100 -13.82 -1.12 2.90
C ALA A 100 -15.14 -0.76 2.18
N PRO A 101 -15.87 0.31 2.58
CA PRO A 101 -17.17 0.68 2.05
C PRO A 101 -17.03 1.40 0.71
N THR A 102 -16.58 0.69 -0.32
CA THR A 102 -16.47 1.20 -1.69
C THR A 102 -16.87 0.13 -2.69
N MET A 103 -17.52 0.58 -3.77
CA MET A 103 -17.94 -0.29 -4.88
C MET A 103 -16.81 -0.58 -5.88
N THR A 104 -15.66 0.10 -5.77
CA THR A 104 -14.45 -0.26 -6.53
C THR A 104 -13.99 -1.65 -6.12
N PRO A 105 -14.06 -2.68 -6.99
CA PRO A 105 -13.74 -4.05 -6.56
C PRO A 105 -12.23 -4.21 -6.38
N ASN A 106 -11.80 -4.43 -5.14
CA ASN A 106 -10.39 -4.61 -4.80
C ASN A 106 -10.17 -5.36 -3.47
N ALA A 107 -8.95 -5.82 -3.26
CA ALA A 107 -8.50 -6.38 -1.98
C ALA A 107 -7.04 -5.96 -1.74
N PHE A 108 -6.61 -6.00 -0.48
CA PHE A 108 -5.22 -5.80 -0.11
C PHE A 108 -4.91 -6.41 1.24
N ALA A 109 -3.65 -6.81 1.41
CA ALA A 109 -3.10 -7.22 2.70
C ALA A 109 -2.18 -6.14 3.28
N THR A 110 -2.20 -5.97 4.59
CA THR A 110 -1.38 -5.00 5.31
C THR A 110 -0.93 -5.55 6.66
N GLY A 111 0.09 -4.95 7.25
CA GLY A 111 0.60 -5.38 8.56
C GLY A 111 2.11 -5.37 8.66
N ARG A 112 2.63 -5.68 9.86
CA ARG A 112 4.06 -5.71 10.11
C ARG A 112 4.68 -7.12 10.05
N ASN A 113 3.87 -8.15 10.25
CA ASN A 113 4.25 -9.55 10.16
C ASN A 113 2.99 -10.43 10.10
N PRO A 114 3.09 -11.74 9.81
CA PRO A 114 1.93 -12.63 9.72
C PRO A 114 1.02 -12.65 10.96
N ALA A 115 1.59 -12.56 12.18
CA ALA A 115 0.82 -12.55 13.42
C ALA A 115 0.08 -11.21 13.66
N ASN A 116 0.45 -10.14 12.96
CA ASN A 116 -0.15 -8.81 13.05
C ASN A 116 -0.51 -8.32 11.64
N ALA A 117 -1.19 -9.16 10.89
CA ALA A 117 -1.66 -8.89 9.54
C ALA A 117 -3.18 -8.65 9.51
N ALA A 118 -3.60 -7.90 8.52
CA ALA A 118 -4.99 -7.68 8.17
C ALA A 118 -5.17 -7.88 6.66
N VAL A 119 -6.28 -8.50 6.26
CA VAL A 119 -6.73 -8.60 4.88
C VAL A 119 -8.03 -7.82 4.75
N CYS A 120 -8.07 -6.91 3.80
CA CYS A 120 -9.20 -6.05 3.52
C CYS A 120 -9.76 -6.33 2.13
N CYS A 121 -11.06 -6.62 2.06
CA CYS A 121 -11.84 -6.66 0.82
C CYS A 121 -12.71 -5.40 0.73
N THR A 122 -12.99 -4.93 -0.48
CA THR A 122 -14.00 -3.89 -0.68
C THR A 122 -15.40 -4.51 -0.77
N GLU A 123 -16.45 -3.74 -0.49
CA GLU A 123 -17.83 -4.21 -0.73
C GLU A 123 -18.02 -4.60 -2.20
N GLY A 124 -17.41 -3.85 -3.12
CA GLY A 124 -17.51 -4.12 -4.56
C GLY A 124 -16.92 -5.48 -4.95
N ILE A 125 -15.79 -5.92 -4.38
CA ILE A 125 -15.23 -7.24 -4.71
C ILE A 125 -16.09 -8.37 -4.15
N LEU A 126 -16.67 -8.20 -2.95
CA LEU A 126 -17.55 -9.18 -2.32
C LEU A 126 -18.86 -9.35 -3.07
N GLN A 127 -19.33 -8.32 -3.80
CA GLN A 127 -20.51 -8.40 -4.66
C GLN A 127 -20.19 -8.95 -6.05
N LEU A 128 -18.98 -8.65 -6.58
CA LEU A 128 -18.59 -9.01 -7.95
C LEU A 128 -18.18 -10.47 -8.09
N LEU A 129 -17.44 -11.01 -7.11
CA LEU A 129 -16.82 -12.32 -7.19
C LEU A 129 -17.69 -13.39 -6.53
N ASN A 130 -17.74 -14.58 -7.16
CA ASN A 130 -18.23 -15.76 -6.48
C ASN A 130 -17.20 -16.30 -5.47
N GLU A 131 -17.57 -17.24 -4.63
CA GLU A 131 -16.69 -17.77 -3.57
C GLU A 131 -15.41 -18.42 -4.11
N ARG A 132 -15.47 -19.09 -5.26
CA ARG A 132 -14.31 -19.69 -5.92
C ARG A 132 -13.31 -18.63 -6.36
N GLU A 133 -13.77 -17.56 -6.99
CA GLU A 133 -12.95 -16.42 -7.41
C GLU A 133 -12.41 -15.63 -6.21
N LEU A 134 -13.24 -15.41 -5.20
CA LEU A 134 -12.84 -14.76 -3.94
C LEU A 134 -11.73 -15.58 -3.24
N ARG A 135 -11.81 -16.91 -3.26
CA ARG A 135 -10.78 -17.82 -2.74
C ARG A 135 -9.45 -17.61 -3.46
N GLY A 136 -9.46 -17.44 -4.78
CA GLY A 136 -8.27 -17.14 -5.57
C GLY A 136 -7.61 -15.83 -5.13
N VAL A 137 -8.40 -14.75 -5.02
CA VAL A 137 -7.92 -13.44 -4.56
C VAL A 137 -7.38 -13.50 -3.13
N LEU A 138 -8.12 -14.11 -2.21
CA LEU A 138 -7.69 -14.23 -0.81
C LEU A 138 -6.43 -15.10 -0.68
N GLY A 139 -6.27 -16.12 -1.53
CA GLY A 139 -5.05 -16.90 -1.63
C GLY A 139 -3.83 -16.05 -2.03
N HIS A 140 -3.99 -15.19 -3.03
CA HIS A 140 -2.96 -14.23 -3.45
C HIS A 140 -2.59 -13.27 -2.30
N GLU A 141 -3.58 -12.65 -1.65
CA GLU A 141 -3.34 -11.72 -0.53
C GLU A 141 -2.61 -12.39 0.65
N LEU A 142 -2.98 -13.63 0.95
CA LEU A 142 -2.31 -14.40 2.01
C LEU A 142 -0.85 -14.70 1.68
N MET A 143 -0.47 -14.82 0.39
CA MET A 143 0.93 -15.00 0.02
C MET A 143 1.75 -13.75 0.35
N HIS A 144 1.22 -12.54 0.14
CA HIS A 144 1.90 -11.33 0.57
C HIS A 144 2.10 -11.26 2.08
N VAL A 145 1.13 -11.78 2.88
CA VAL A 145 1.27 -11.90 4.33
C VAL A 145 2.40 -12.87 4.68
N TYR A 146 2.38 -14.06 4.14
CA TYR A 146 3.28 -15.16 4.54
C TYR A 146 4.71 -14.96 4.01
N ASN A 147 4.87 -14.35 2.85
CA ASN A 147 6.15 -13.93 2.28
C ASN A 147 6.72 -12.64 2.94
N ARG A 148 5.97 -12.06 3.91
CA ARG A 148 6.34 -10.82 4.62
C ARG A 148 6.52 -9.61 3.70
N ASP A 149 5.81 -9.56 2.59
CA ASP A 149 5.82 -8.43 1.66
C ASP A 149 5.06 -7.23 2.25
N ILE A 150 4.06 -7.51 3.09
CA ILE A 150 3.16 -6.53 3.69
C ILE A 150 3.89 -5.45 4.48
N LEU A 151 4.99 -5.75 5.17
CA LEU A 151 5.72 -4.76 5.96
C LEU A 151 6.28 -3.65 5.07
N THR A 152 6.98 -4.01 4.00
CA THR A 152 7.61 -3.04 3.09
C THR A 152 6.56 -2.14 2.46
N SER A 153 5.47 -2.71 1.95
CA SER A 153 4.36 -1.97 1.31
C SER A 153 3.62 -1.08 2.32
N SER A 154 3.33 -1.61 3.52
CA SER A 154 2.63 -0.86 4.56
C SER A 154 3.46 0.30 5.10
N VAL A 155 4.77 0.10 5.30
CA VAL A 155 5.69 1.17 5.73
C VAL A 155 5.80 2.24 4.65
N ALA A 156 5.96 1.85 3.38
CA ALA A 156 6.02 2.79 2.27
C ALA A 156 4.74 3.63 2.16
N ALA A 157 3.56 3.01 2.26
CA ALA A 157 2.27 3.70 2.25
C ALA A 157 2.13 4.67 3.44
N ALA A 158 2.53 4.25 4.64
CA ALA A 158 2.52 5.09 5.83
C ALA A 158 3.44 6.31 5.69
N MET A 159 4.66 6.10 5.18
CA MET A 159 5.62 7.17 4.94
C MET A 159 5.11 8.16 3.89
N ALA A 160 4.56 7.66 2.78
CA ALA A 160 3.94 8.50 1.76
C ALA A 160 2.77 9.33 2.33
N GLY A 161 1.97 8.74 3.23
CA GLY A 161 0.88 9.42 3.93
C GLY A 161 1.36 10.59 4.79
N VAL A 162 2.43 10.42 5.56
CA VAL A 162 3.01 11.49 6.39
C VAL A 162 3.58 12.61 5.51
N VAL A 163 4.32 12.25 4.49
CA VAL A 163 4.87 13.19 3.51
C VAL A 163 3.76 14.03 2.87
N THR A 164 2.68 13.38 2.46
CA THR A 164 1.49 14.04 1.91
C THR A 164 0.84 14.98 2.93
N SER A 165 0.74 14.55 4.19
CA SER A 165 0.16 15.38 5.28
C SER A 165 1.00 16.61 5.57
N ILE A 166 2.33 16.50 5.58
CA ILE A 166 3.25 17.62 5.75
C ILE A 166 3.08 18.60 4.58
N ALA A 167 3.02 18.10 3.35
CA ALA A 167 2.82 18.92 2.17
C ALA A 167 1.49 19.69 2.23
N GLN A 168 0.39 19.03 2.60
CA GLN A 168 -0.92 19.67 2.77
C GLN A 168 -0.89 20.73 3.88
N PHE A 169 -0.28 20.43 5.01
CA PHE A 169 -0.12 21.38 6.11
C PHE A 169 0.64 22.64 5.66
N LEU A 170 1.76 22.48 4.96
CA LEU A 170 2.55 23.59 4.45
C LEU A 170 1.78 24.43 3.41
N MET A 171 0.99 23.81 2.54
CA MET A 171 0.13 24.51 1.60
C MET A 171 -0.97 25.30 2.30
N PHE A 172 -1.60 24.74 3.34
CA PHE A 172 -2.69 25.36 4.06
C PHE A 172 -2.21 26.54 4.94
N PHE A 173 -1.11 26.36 5.65
CA PHE A 173 -0.55 27.37 6.57
C PHE A 173 0.50 28.27 5.93
N GLY A 174 1.19 27.82 4.86
CA GLY A 174 2.18 28.65 4.13
C GLY A 174 1.56 29.63 3.13
N GLY A 175 0.25 29.47 2.80
CA GLY A 175 -0.49 30.31 1.86
C GLY A 175 -1.15 31.56 2.49
N GLY A 176 -0.87 31.89 3.76
CA GLY A 176 -1.43 33.05 4.47
C GLY A 176 -1.12 34.37 3.78
N ASN A 177 -2.17 35.12 3.51
CA ASN A 177 -2.33 36.49 3.03
C ASN A 177 -1.16 37.11 2.24
N ARG A 178 -1.35 37.23 0.94
CA ARG A 178 -0.46 37.94 -0.04
C ARG A 178 -0.16 39.42 0.31
N ARG A 179 -0.53 39.90 1.49
CA ARG A 179 -0.35 41.34 1.85
C ARG A 179 0.86 41.65 2.72
N ASP A 180 1.45 40.65 3.40
CA ASP A 180 2.62 40.90 4.23
C ASP A 180 3.87 40.31 3.57
N ARG A 181 4.72 41.18 3.04
CA ARG A 181 5.99 40.87 2.36
C ARG A 181 7.04 40.13 3.22
N GLU A 182 6.84 40.01 4.53
CA GLU A 182 7.74 39.29 5.44
C GLU A 182 7.44 37.77 5.56
N GLY A 183 6.26 37.29 5.13
CA GLY A 183 5.89 35.86 5.13
C GLY A 183 6.37 35.05 3.92
N GLY A 184 7.02 35.69 2.94
CA GLY A 184 7.42 35.03 1.66
C GLY A 184 8.43 33.87 1.81
N GLY A 185 9.23 33.88 2.85
CA GLY A 185 10.26 32.85 3.08
C GLY A 185 9.68 31.46 3.41
N LEU A 186 8.65 31.40 4.24
CA LEU A 186 7.99 30.15 4.64
C LEU A 186 7.22 29.50 3.48
N ALA A 187 6.58 30.30 2.63
CA ALA A 187 5.89 29.80 1.45
C ALA A 187 6.85 29.26 0.39
N VAL A 188 8.02 29.90 0.23
CA VAL A 188 9.08 29.41 -0.67
C VAL A 188 9.69 28.12 -0.13
N VAL A 189 9.98 28.04 1.19
CA VAL A 189 10.46 26.81 1.82
C VAL A 189 9.42 25.70 1.71
N GLY A 190 8.13 26.00 1.94
CA GLY A 190 7.04 25.04 1.79
C GLY A 190 6.92 24.50 0.35
N SER A 191 7.04 25.36 -0.66
CA SER A 191 7.01 24.94 -2.06
C SER A 191 8.22 24.12 -2.47
N LEU A 192 9.43 24.45 -1.98
CA LEU A 192 10.65 23.66 -2.18
C LEU A 192 10.57 22.30 -1.52
N VAL A 193 10.10 22.26 -0.26
CA VAL A 193 9.86 20.99 0.45
C VAL A 193 8.85 20.14 -0.32
N LEU A 194 7.73 20.72 -0.80
CA LEU A 194 6.74 20.02 -1.58
C LEU A 194 7.31 19.47 -2.89
N ALA A 195 8.11 20.26 -3.60
CA ALA A 195 8.74 19.86 -4.86
C ALA A 195 9.73 18.69 -4.69
N LEU A 196 10.42 18.61 -3.55
CA LEU A 196 11.34 17.49 -3.23
C LEU A 196 10.59 16.26 -2.68
N VAL A 197 9.57 16.50 -1.89
CA VAL A 197 8.87 15.49 -1.10
C VAL A 197 7.86 14.69 -1.94
N ALA A 198 7.17 15.31 -2.91
CA ALA A 198 6.19 14.62 -3.75
C ALA A 198 6.82 13.55 -4.68
N PRO A 199 7.93 13.83 -5.41
CA PRO A 199 8.64 12.80 -6.16
C PRO A 199 9.21 11.70 -5.27
N PHE A 200 9.67 12.04 -4.07
CA PHE A 200 10.19 11.09 -3.10
C PHE A 200 9.09 10.13 -2.62
N ALA A 201 7.89 10.63 -2.29
CA ALA A 201 6.77 9.77 -1.93
C ALA A 201 6.38 8.79 -3.03
N ALA A 202 6.31 9.27 -4.28
CA ALA A 202 6.06 8.42 -5.43
C ALA A 202 7.14 7.33 -5.60
N THR A 203 8.40 7.71 -5.41
CA THR A 203 9.55 6.77 -5.47
C THR A 203 9.48 5.72 -4.36
N LEU A 204 9.11 6.10 -3.13
CA LEU A 204 8.93 5.16 -2.01
C LEU A 204 7.87 4.10 -2.34
N ILE A 205 6.73 4.54 -2.88
CA ILE A 205 5.64 3.64 -3.28
C ILE A 205 6.13 2.70 -4.39
N GLN A 206 6.78 3.21 -5.42
CA GLN A 206 7.31 2.40 -6.52
C GLN A 206 8.37 1.40 -6.05
N PHE A 207 9.22 1.80 -5.11
CA PHE A 207 10.29 0.93 -4.58
C PHE A 207 9.75 -0.21 -3.71
N SER A 208 8.60 -0.02 -3.05
CA SER A 208 7.96 -1.04 -2.22
C SER A 208 7.44 -2.22 -3.04
N LEU A 209 7.21 -2.00 -4.34
CA LEU A 209 6.58 -2.95 -5.24
C LEU A 209 7.61 -3.66 -6.12
N SER A 210 7.33 -4.90 -6.44
CA SER A 210 8.15 -5.70 -7.35
C SER A 210 7.21 -6.55 -8.21
N ARG A 211 7.30 -6.38 -9.53
CA ARG A 211 6.53 -7.19 -10.49
C ARG A 211 6.75 -8.69 -10.30
N THR A 212 7.97 -9.07 -9.92
CA THR A 212 8.31 -10.47 -9.62
C THR A 212 7.51 -11.00 -8.44
N ARG A 213 7.32 -10.20 -7.38
CA ARG A 213 6.53 -10.61 -6.20
C ARG A 213 5.06 -10.82 -6.51
N GLU A 214 4.51 -10.03 -7.42
CA GLU A 214 3.13 -10.22 -7.88
C GLU A 214 2.96 -11.56 -8.60
N PHE A 215 3.88 -11.87 -9.53
CA PHE A 215 3.86 -13.17 -10.21
C PHE A 215 4.09 -14.33 -9.25
N ASP A 216 4.96 -14.15 -8.27
CA ASP A 216 5.21 -15.15 -7.24
C ASP A 216 4.00 -15.35 -6.32
N ALA A 217 3.29 -14.26 -5.96
CA ALA A 217 2.06 -14.34 -5.18
C ALA A 217 0.91 -14.98 -5.98
N ASP A 218 0.84 -14.72 -7.27
CA ASP A 218 -0.10 -15.39 -8.17
C ASP A 218 0.15 -16.91 -8.23
N GLU A 219 1.41 -17.33 -8.42
CA GLU A 219 1.81 -18.74 -8.50
C GLU A 219 1.63 -19.45 -7.15
N ASP A 220 2.16 -18.88 -6.07
CA ASP A 220 2.06 -19.47 -4.73
C ASP A 220 0.60 -19.48 -4.22
N GLY A 221 -0.21 -18.45 -4.56
CA GLY A 221 -1.64 -18.39 -4.28
C GLY A 221 -2.43 -19.42 -5.07
N ALA A 222 -2.09 -19.62 -6.34
CA ALA A 222 -2.68 -20.68 -7.18
C ALA A 222 -2.35 -22.08 -6.63
N LEU A 223 -1.12 -22.29 -6.16
CA LEU A 223 -0.73 -23.54 -5.51
C LEU A 223 -1.44 -23.77 -4.18
N LEU A 224 -1.61 -22.71 -3.36
CA LEU A 224 -2.33 -22.80 -2.09
C LEU A 224 -3.81 -23.12 -2.27
N THR A 225 -4.45 -22.50 -3.26
CA THR A 225 -5.88 -22.68 -3.56
C THR A 225 -6.14 -23.90 -4.43
N GLN A 226 -5.12 -24.43 -5.12
CA GLN A 226 -5.18 -25.48 -6.14
C GLN A 226 -6.11 -25.13 -7.33
N ASP A 227 -6.30 -23.82 -7.58
CA ASP A 227 -7.21 -23.34 -8.63
C ASP A 227 -6.69 -22.04 -9.27
N PRO A 228 -5.69 -22.12 -10.16
CA PRO A 228 -5.16 -20.93 -10.85
C PRO A 228 -6.20 -20.21 -11.71
N LEU A 229 -7.17 -20.97 -12.28
CA LEU A 229 -8.22 -20.38 -13.13
C LEU A 229 -9.21 -19.52 -12.34
N ALA A 230 -9.42 -19.82 -11.05
CA ALA A 230 -10.23 -18.98 -10.17
C ALA A 230 -9.65 -17.58 -10.03
N LEU A 231 -8.33 -17.47 -9.78
CA LEU A 231 -7.65 -16.19 -9.72
C LEU A 231 -7.62 -15.49 -11.09
N ALA A 232 -7.35 -16.21 -12.18
CA ALA A 232 -7.38 -15.65 -13.54
C ALA A 232 -8.77 -15.05 -13.87
N SER A 233 -9.86 -15.77 -13.54
CA SER A 233 -11.23 -15.28 -13.71
C SER A 233 -11.51 -14.04 -12.86
N ALA A 234 -11.07 -14.04 -11.59
CA ALA A 234 -11.18 -12.89 -10.69
C ALA A 234 -10.49 -11.65 -11.25
N LEU A 235 -9.25 -11.79 -11.72
CA LEU A 235 -8.46 -10.68 -12.29
C LEU A 235 -9.14 -10.06 -13.51
N LYS A 236 -9.73 -10.88 -14.41
CA LYS A 236 -10.52 -10.40 -15.56
C LYS A 236 -11.72 -9.55 -15.10
N LYS A 237 -12.44 -10.00 -14.08
CA LYS A 237 -13.58 -9.27 -13.52
C LYS A 237 -13.15 -7.99 -12.79
N LEU A 238 -12.04 -8.01 -12.05
CA LEU A 238 -11.51 -6.84 -11.37
C LEU A 238 -11.10 -5.73 -12.34
N GLU A 239 -10.46 -6.07 -13.47
CA GLU A 239 -10.07 -5.10 -14.49
C GLU A 239 -11.29 -4.39 -15.09
N SER A 240 -12.34 -5.14 -15.43
CA SER A 240 -13.60 -4.58 -15.95
C SER A 240 -14.35 -3.79 -14.87
N GLY A 241 -14.41 -4.30 -13.65
CA GLY A 241 -15.09 -3.66 -12.52
C GLY A 241 -14.44 -2.35 -12.10
N ASN A 242 -13.10 -2.27 -12.05
CA ASN A 242 -12.37 -1.03 -11.74
C ASN A 242 -12.56 0.04 -12.83
N SER A 243 -12.79 -0.38 -14.08
CA SER A 243 -13.13 0.55 -15.16
C SER A 243 -14.53 1.12 -15.02
N GLN A 244 -15.47 0.37 -14.44
CA GLN A 244 -16.87 0.80 -14.21
C GLN A 244 -17.00 1.62 -12.92
N TYR A 245 -16.33 1.20 -11.85
CA TYR A 245 -16.37 1.81 -10.52
C TYR A 245 -14.97 2.23 -10.06
N PRO A 246 -14.35 3.24 -10.68
CA PRO A 246 -13.02 3.67 -10.32
C PRO A 246 -12.98 4.34 -8.95
N LEU A 247 -11.89 4.13 -8.22
CA LEU A 247 -11.66 4.81 -6.95
C LEU A 247 -11.30 6.29 -7.20
N ALA A 248 -11.78 7.17 -6.34
CA ALA A 248 -11.37 8.58 -6.39
C ALA A 248 -9.87 8.69 -6.05
N ALA A 249 -9.11 9.36 -6.92
CA ALA A 249 -7.68 9.55 -6.75
C ALA A 249 -7.39 10.67 -5.74
N THR A 250 -7.57 10.39 -4.45
CA THR A 250 -7.15 11.27 -3.34
C THR A 250 -5.72 10.91 -2.91
N PRO A 251 -5.00 11.81 -2.24
CA PRO A 251 -3.68 11.47 -1.67
C PRO A 251 -3.72 10.21 -0.79
N GLN A 252 -4.78 10.02 -0.02
CA GLN A 252 -4.96 8.88 0.86
C GLN A 252 -5.12 7.57 0.07
N THR A 253 -5.98 7.56 -0.95
CA THR A 253 -6.23 6.37 -1.78
C THR A 253 -5.03 6.04 -2.67
N GLN A 254 -4.28 7.04 -3.14
CA GLN A 254 -3.05 6.84 -3.91
C GLN A 254 -1.98 6.12 -3.09
N ASN A 255 -1.83 6.45 -1.79
CA ASN A 255 -0.85 5.79 -0.92
C ASN A 255 -1.14 4.30 -0.70
N VAL A 256 -2.42 3.91 -0.71
CA VAL A 256 -2.84 2.51 -0.49
C VAL A 256 -2.97 1.72 -1.80
N SER A 257 -3.17 2.41 -2.93
CA SER A 257 -3.39 1.77 -4.23
C SER A 257 -2.28 0.79 -4.64
N ALA A 258 -1.07 1.06 -4.19
CA ALA A 258 0.10 0.21 -4.40
C ALA A 258 0.03 -1.17 -3.72
N MET A 259 -0.85 -1.33 -2.73
CA MET A 259 -1.06 -2.58 -2.00
C MET A 259 -2.25 -3.37 -2.55
N MET A 260 -3.05 -2.77 -3.43
CA MET A 260 -4.26 -3.37 -3.99
C MET A 260 -3.91 -4.39 -5.07
N ILE A 261 -4.68 -5.49 -5.18
CA ILE A 261 -4.44 -6.53 -6.19
C ILE A 261 -4.57 -6.03 -7.64
N ALA A 262 -5.39 -5.00 -7.86
CA ALA A 262 -5.62 -4.38 -9.16
C ALA A 262 -5.59 -2.85 -9.05
N ASN A 263 -5.11 -2.16 -10.09
CA ASN A 263 -5.08 -0.71 -10.10
C ASN A 263 -6.51 -0.13 -10.04
N PRO A 264 -6.87 0.64 -9.00
CA PRO A 264 -8.24 1.09 -8.78
C PRO A 264 -8.61 2.37 -9.56
N PHE A 265 -7.68 3.01 -10.28
CA PHE A 265 -7.89 4.33 -10.90
C PHE A 265 -8.26 4.21 -12.38
N ARG A 266 -9.09 5.17 -12.85
CA ARG A 266 -9.43 5.36 -14.25
C ARG A 266 -8.52 6.42 -14.90
N GLY A 267 -8.01 6.14 -16.12
CA GLY A 267 -7.29 7.12 -16.96
C GLY A 267 -5.78 6.88 -17.09
N GLY A 268 -5.21 7.37 -18.21
CA GLY A 268 -3.84 7.03 -18.63
C GLY A 268 -2.70 7.65 -17.82
N GLY A 269 -2.80 8.91 -17.38
CA GLY A 269 -1.69 9.62 -16.72
C GLY A 269 -1.41 9.13 -15.29
N ILE A 270 -2.42 9.10 -14.43
CA ILE A 270 -2.31 8.64 -13.04
C ILE A 270 -2.11 7.13 -13.00
N ARG A 271 -2.77 6.37 -13.89
CA ARG A 271 -2.63 4.93 -14.00
C ARG A 271 -1.17 4.50 -14.27
N ASN A 272 -0.45 5.22 -15.11
CA ASN A 272 0.94 4.90 -15.45
C ASN A 272 1.94 5.27 -14.35
N LEU A 273 1.70 6.35 -13.62
CA LEU A 273 2.55 6.79 -12.50
C LEU A 273 2.48 5.84 -11.29
N PHE A 274 1.33 5.20 -11.08
CA PHE A 274 1.09 4.25 -9.98
C PHE A 274 0.89 2.81 -10.47
N SER A 275 1.19 2.52 -11.74
CA SER A 275 1.14 1.17 -12.31
C SER A 275 2.35 0.36 -11.83
N THR A 276 2.25 -0.13 -10.64
CA THR A 276 3.29 -0.88 -9.91
C THR A 276 3.13 -2.38 -10.08
N HIS A 277 1.93 -2.81 -10.51
CA HIS A 277 1.63 -4.20 -10.83
C HIS A 277 2.02 -4.54 -12.27
N PRO A 278 2.34 -5.82 -12.54
CA PRO A 278 2.47 -6.31 -13.90
C PRO A 278 1.17 -6.07 -14.69
N PRO A 279 1.23 -5.96 -16.02
CA PRO A 279 0.03 -5.92 -16.86
C PRO A 279 -0.89 -7.10 -16.56
N MET A 280 -2.20 -6.83 -16.49
CA MET A 280 -3.19 -7.81 -16.05
C MET A 280 -3.26 -9.01 -17.00
N ASP A 281 -3.12 -8.78 -18.29
CA ASP A 281 -3.05 -9.80 -19.34
C ASP A 281 -1.88 -10.78 -19.12
N GLN A 282 -0.71 -10.30 -18.69
CA GLN A 282 0.45 -11.15 -18.38
C GLN A 282 0.21 -12.03 -17.13
N ARG A 283 -0.42 -11.47 -16.09
CA ARG A 283 -0.80 -12.25 -14.90
C ARG A 283 -1.77 -13.36 -15.25
N ILE A 284 -2.81 -13.02 -16.02
CA ILE A 284 -3.85 -13.96 -16.46
C ILE A 284 -3.23 -15.07 -17.31
N ALA A 285 -2.43 -14.72 -18.35
CA ALA A 285 -1.80 -15.69 -19.23
C ALA A 285 -0.90 -16.68 -18.46
N ARG A 286 -0.15 -16.18 -17.46
CA ARG A 286 0.69 -17.04 -16.61
C ARG A 286 -0.11 -18.00 -15.74
N LEU A 287 -1.24 -17.55 -15.18
CA LEU A 287 -2.16 -18.42 -14.42
C LEU A 287 -2.81 -19.50 -15.30
N GLU A 288 -3.18 -19.15 -16.55
CA GLU A 288 -3.70 -20.08 -17.52
C GLU A 288 -2.65 -21.13 -17.91
N GLN A 289 -1.36 -20.74 -18.09
CA GLN A 289 -0.25 -21.68 -18.31
C GLN A 289 -0.06 -22.63 -17.13
N ILE A 290 -0.15 -22.15 -15.89
CA ILE A 290 -0.08 -23.00 -14.70
C ILE A 290 -1.20 -24.03 -14.69
N ALA A 291 -2.37 -23.70 -15.23
CA ALA A 291 -3.51 -24.61 -15.37
C ALA A 291 -3.39 -25.58 -16.56
N GLY A 292 -2.36 -25.44 -17.42
CA GLY A 292 -2.16 -26.32 -18.57
C GLY A 292 -2.86 -25.85 -19.86
N TYR A 293 -3.18 -24.57 -19.98
CA TYR A 293 -3.80 -23.93 -21.16
C TYR A 293 -2.79 -23.10 -21.94
#